data_857c192d4071859579ce85f46a1d33db
#
_entry.id   857c192d4071859579ce85f46a1d33db
#
_cell.length_a   1.000
_cell.length_b   1.000
_cell.length_c   1.000
_cell.angle_alpha   90.00
_cell.angle_beta   90.00
_cell.angle_gamma   90.00
#
_symmetry.space_group_name_H-M   'P 1'
#
loop_
_entity.id
_entity.type
_entity.pdbx_description
1 polymer ?
#
loop_
_entity_poly.entity_id
_entity_poly.type
_entity_poly.pdbx_seq_one_letter_code
_entity_poly.pdbx_strand_id
1 'polypeptide(L)'
;MSHPSHQPRRQFLQHAGALAGTLSVPAWLAACASTAFTPSELTQLTSAQAIAQIKGGQLKAVDYVAALVARARALQSLNALITLDEAGALAAARRIDAARASGAALGPLAGLVIVAKDNINTADLPTTGGTPALQGFKPPRTAPSLQKLIDAGAIVLGKANLHELAFGITSTNFAPFAGPVGNPYDPTRIPGGSSGGTAAAIAARMVAAGLGTDTGGSTRVPAALCGIVGLRPSVGNGGAERRYHDPLAVVPISHTRDTVGPMGRTVADVALLDAVITGDASLPALPLARVRLGLPRPLWAGLDASLATVVNAALDKLRAAGATLVEVDMAQLLPLNEKMSFQIALHEPVADLPAYLAANNAPVKTVAEVAAQVASPDVQGAFGAIKADAFGAAYPEAMAVHRPQLQALYASTFAQGRLDALLFPTTPLPAVPMDKAKGSSTVKVNGGADADTFATFIRNTDPGSNAGIPGLSVPAGLTSAGLPVGLEIDGPVGSDRRLLAIGLEIEKVLGSVPAPRI
;
A
#
# COMPACT_ATOMS: atom_id res chain seq x y z
N MET A 1 38.27 -64.06 37.22
CA MET A 1 37.88 -65.47 37.34
C MET A 1 36.64 -65.67 36.49
N SER A 2 36.88 -66.31 35.41
CA SER A 2 36.24 -67.44 34.75
C SER A 2 34.90 -67.19 34.07
N HIS A 3 35.00 -67.15 32.78
CA HIS A 3 34.06 -67.74 31.77
C HIS A 3 33.84 -69.27 32.07
N PRO A 4 32.93 -70.03 31.44
CA PRO A 4 32.44 -69.99 30.03
C PRO A 4 30.93 -70.36 29.86
N SER A 5 30.26 -70.34 28.79
CA SER A 5 30.33 -70.87 27.42
C SER A 5 29.08 -71.69 27.03
N HIS A 6 28.75 -71.55 25.78
CA HIS A 6 28.22 -72.50 24.79
C HIS A 6 26.72 -72.60 24.45
N GLN A 7 26.46 -72.24 23.16
CA GLN A 7 25.40 -72.81 22.30
C GLN A 7 25.45 -74.33 22.14
N PRO A 8 24.46 -75.06 21.56
CA PRO A 8 24.19 -74.99 20.13
C PRO A 8 22.73 -75.31 19.59
N ARG A 9 22.37 -74.75 18.47
CA ARG A 9 21.98 -75.34 17.19
C ARG A 9 21.00 -76.52 17.06
N ARG A 10 20.03 -76.26 16.08
CA ARG A 10 19.54 -77.13 14.98
C ARG A 10 18.18 -77.81 15.08
N GLN A 11 17.37 -77.38 14.07
CA GLN A 11 16.57 -78.19 13.13
C GLN A 11 15.26 -78.79 13.63
N PHE A 12 14.16 -78.40 12.95
CA PHE A 12 13.42 -79.36 12.12
C PHE A 12 12.58 -78.58 11.02
N LEU A 13 12.69 -79.10 9.84
CA LEU A 13 12.01 -78.74 8.59
C LEU A 13 10.63 -79.41 8.51
N GLN A 14 9.78 -78.81 7.71
CA GLN A 14 8.66 -79.37 6.90
C GLN A 14 7.29 -79.51 7.58
N HIS A 15 6.35 -78.64 7.13
CA HIS A 15 5.18 -79.15 6.37
C HIS A 15 4.58 -78.02 5.54
N ALA A 16 4.41 -78.27 4.28
CA ALA A 16 3.76 -77.40 3.29
C ALA A 16 2.25 -77.40 3.52
N GLY A 17 1.66 -76.23 3.44
CA GLY A 17 0.22 -76.04 3.38
C GLY A 17 -0.09 -74.76 2.68
N ALA A 18 -0.47 -74.83 1.40
CA ALA A 18 -0.91 -73.68 0.58
C ALA A 18 -2.23 -73.10 1.13
N LEU A 19 -2.20 -71.86 1.52
CA LEU A 19 -3.42 -71.05 1.65
C LEU A 19 -3.14 -69.69 1.01
N ALA A 20 -3.75 -69.50 -0.18
CA ALA A 20 -3.82 -68.25 -0.89
C ALA A 20 -4.65 -67.25 -0.05
N GLY A 21 -3.97 -66.43 0.74
CA GLY A 21 -4.55 -65.29 1.43
C GLY A 21 -4.39 -64.07 0.55
N THR A 22 -5.47 -63.57 -0.01
CA THR A 22 -5.58 -62.25 -0.69
C THR A 22 -5.19 -61.18 0.35
N LEU A 23 -4.00 -60.60 0.18
CA LEU A 23 -3.60 -59.37 0.89
C LEU A 23 -4.46 -58.22 0.37
N SER A 24 -5.57 -57.96 1.06
CA SER A 24 -6.28 -56.73 0.93
C SER A 24 -5.41 -55.61 1.52
N VAL A 25 -4.75 -54.85 0.66
CA VAL A 25 -4.10 -53.56 1.03
C VAL A 25 -5.19 -52.66 1.61
N PRO A 26 -5.01 -52.14 2.86
CA PRO A 26 -6.03 -51.27 3.45
C PRO A 26 -6.19 -50.04 2.60
N ALA A 27 -7.43 -49.71 2.24
CA ALA A 27 -7.83 -48.58 1.38
C ALA A 27 -7.60 -47.17 1.99
N TRP A 28 -6.76 -47.02 3.00
CA TRP A 28 -6.42 -45.71 3.59
C TRP A 28 -5.09 -45.12 3.07
N LEU A 29 -4.44 -45.75 2.09
CA LEU A 29 -3.25 -45.21 1.40
C LEU A 29 -3.55 -44.41 0.11
N ALA A 30 -4.81 -44.10 -0.17
CA ALA A 30 -5.21 -43.38 -1.37
C ALA A 30 -6.14 -42.18 -1.07
N ALA A 31 -5.75 -41.34 -0.13
CA ALA A 31 -6.47 -40.08 0.11
C ALA A 31 -5.51 -38.91 0.37
N CYS A 32 -4.48 -38.76 -0.46
CA CYS A 32 -3.97 -37.43 -0.80
C CYS A 32 -4.79 -36.89 -1.99
N ALA A 33 -6.10 -36.78 -1.82
CA ALA A 33 -6.88 -35.91 -2.65
C ALA A 33 -6.42 -34.49 -2.29
N SER A 34 -5.59 -33.88 -3.14
CA SER A 34 -5.40 -32.45 -3.11
C SER A 34 -6.81 -31.84 -3.28
N THR A 35 -7.39 -31.33 -2.20
CA THR A 35 -8.62 -30.57 -2.26
C THR A 35 -8.32 -29.39 -3.16
N ALA A 36 -8.84 -29.42 -4.39
CA ALA A 36 -8.69 -28.32 -5.32
C ALA A 36 -9.34 -27.07 -4.68
N PHE A 37 -8.59 -26.00 -4.57
CA PHE A 37 -9.11 -24.73 -4.08
C PHE A 37 -10.24 -24.24 -4.97
N THR A 38 -11.30 -23.75 -4.38
CA THR A 38 -12.31 -22.98 -5.11
C THR A 38 -11.76 -21.59 -5.49
N PRO A 39 -12.21 -20.98 -6.58
CA PRO A 39 -11.79 -19.61 -6.93
C PRO A 39 -12.00 -18.61 -5.79
N SER A 40 -13.05 -18.77 -4.99
CA SER A 40 -13.33 -17.93 -3.81
C SER A 40 -12.25 -18.07 -2.74
N GLU A 41 -11.81 -19.30 -2.44
CA GLU A 41 -10.72 -19.53 -1.46
C GLU A 41 -9.40 -18.93 -1.93
N LEU A 42 -9.08 -19.04 -3.23
CA LEU A 42 -7.87 -18.47 -3.81
C LEU A 42 -7.78 -16.96 -3.59
N THR A 43 -8.88 -16.23 -3.76
CA THR A 43 -8.89 -14.76 -3.54
C THR A 43 -8.72 -14.38 -2.07
N GLN A 44 -8.94 -15.28 -1.12
CA GLN A 44 -8.78 -15.04 0.31
C GLN A 44 -7.36 -15.27 0.83
N LEU A 45 -6.50 -15.98 0.07
CA LEU A 45 -5.14 -16.27 0.49
C LEU A 45 -4.38 -14.98 0.84
N THR A 46 -3.67 -14.99 1.97
CA THR A 46 -2.69 -13.95 2.29
C THR A 46 -1.49 -14.05 1.34
N SER A 47 -0.69 -12.99 1.22
CA SER A 47 0.54 -13.04 0.40
C SER A 47 1.44 -14.21 0.81
N ALA A 48 1.65 -14.40 2.11
CA ALA A 48 2.47 -15.48 2.63
C ALA A 48 1.91 -16.87 2.30
N GLN A 49 0.58 -17.06 2.42
CA GLN A 49 -0.07 -18.33 2.08
C GLN A 49 0.04 -18.64 0.58
N ALA A 50 -0.25 -17.67 -0.29
CA ALA A 50 -0.15 -17.86 -1.73
C ALA A 50 1.28 -18.24 -2.15
N ILE A 51 2.29 -17.50 -1.67
CA ILE A 51 3.69 -17.79 -1.95
C ILE A 51 4.09 -19.19 -1.44
N ALA A 52 3.74 -19.52 -0.19
CA ALA A 52 4.10 -20.81 0.40
C ALA A 52 3.49 -21.97 -0.38
N GLN A 53 2.21 -21.91 -0.73
CA GLN A 53 1.52 -22.96 -1.47
C GLN A 53 2.04 -23.10 -2.90
N ILE A 54 2.37 -22.00 -3.58
CA ILE A 54 2.95 -22.01 -4.93
C ILE A 54 4.36 -22.62 -4.87
N LYS A 55 5.21 -22.18 -3.94
CA LYS A 55 6.55 -22.74 -3.77
C LYS A 55 6.53 -24.22 -3.37
N GLY A 56 5.60 -24.59 -2.51
CA GLY A 56 5.40 -25.98 -2.06
C GLY A 56 4.71 -26.89 -3.07
N GLY A 57 4.18 -26.35 -4.18
CA GLY A 57 3.53 -27.12 -5.22
C GLY A 57 2.08 -27.54 -4.96
N GLN A 58 1.49 -27.08 -3.84
CA GLN A 58 0.08 -27.31 -3.52
C GLN A 58 -0.86 -26.46 -4.38
N LEU A 59 -0.36 -25.34 -4.92
CA LEU A 59 -1.07 -24.42 -5.79
C LEU A 59 -0.21 -24.12 -7.02
N LYS A 60 -0.83 -24.16 -8.22
CA LYS A 60 -0.18 -23.64 -9.43
C LYS A 60 -0.34 -22.12 -9.48
N ALA A 61 0.73 -21.42 -9.84
CA ALA A 61 0.68 -19.98 -10.01
C ALA A 61 -0.35 -19.56 -11.07
N VAL A 62 -0.50 -20.35 -12.15
CA VAL A 62 -1.48 -20.09 -13.21
C VAL A 62 -2.91 -20.14 -12.71
N ASP A 63 -3.26 -21.08 -11.82
CA ASP A 63 -4.62 -21.21 -11.27
C ASP A 63 -4.93 -20.04 -10.33
N TYR A 64 -3.95 -19.63 -9.52
CA TYR A 64 -4.07 -18.46 -8.66
C TYR A 64 -4.30 -17.16 -9.45
N VAL A 65 -3.46 -16.91 -10.46
CA VAL A 65 -3.61 -15.74 -11.34
C VAL A 65 -4.96 -15.75 -12.06
N ALA A 66 -5.40 -16.90 -12.58
CA ALA A 66 -6.69 -17.02 -13.26
C ALA A 66 -7.87 -16.64 -12.33
N ALA A 67 -7.84 -17.08 -11.06
CA ALA A 67 -8.85 -16.70 -10.08
C ALA A 67 -8.87 -15.19 -9.80
N LEU A 68 -7.71 -14.55 -9.67
CA LEU A 68 -7.60 -13.11 -9.44
C LEU A 68 -8.02 -12.29 -10.68
N VAL A 69 -7.67 -12.74 -11.89
CA VAL A 69 -8.17 -12.15 -13.15
C VAL A 69 -9.70 -12.22 -13.23
N ALA A 70 -10.28 -13.39 -12.92
CA ALA A 70 -11.74 -13.55 -12.90
C ALA A 70 -12.38 -12.60 -11.87
N ARG A 71 -11.79 -12.45 -10.68
CA ARG A 71 -12.24 -11.49 -9.66
C ARG A 71 -12.15 -10.04 -10.14
N ALA A 72 -11.04 -9.64 -10.78
CA ALA A 72 -10.87 -8.30 -11.34
C ALA A 72 -11.92 -7.99 -12.41
N ARG A 73 -12.22 -8.94 -13.29
CA ARG A 73 -13.27 -8.81 -14.30
C ARG A 73 -14.68 -8.70 -13.69
N ALA A 74 -14.99 -9.53 -12.70
CA ALA A 74 -16.29 -9.50 -12.04
C ALA A 74 -16.56 -8.16 -11.34
N LEU A 75 -15.50 -7.47 -10.89
CA LEU A 75 -15.57 -6.20 -10.17
C LEU A 75 -15.08 -4.99 -10.99
N GLN A 76 -15.09 -5.09 -12.33
CA GLN A 76 -14.67 -4.00 -13.21
C GLN A 76 -15.43 -2.69 -12.96
N SER A 77 -16.66 -2.75 -12.42
CA SER A 77 -17.46 -1.56 -12.09
C SER A 77 -16.87 -0.70 -10.97
N LEU A 78 -15.96 -1.24 -10.14
CA LEU A 78 -15.18 -0.44 -9.19
C LEU A 78 -14.16 0.46 -9.87
N ASN A 79 -13.83 0.17 -11.13
CA ASN A 79 -12.88 0.92 -11.93
C ASN A 79 -11.49 1.08 -11.26
N ALA A 80 -11.07 0.03 -10.53
CA ALA A 80 -9.83 0.03 -9.78
C ALA A 80 -8.58 -0.07 -10.66
N LEU A 81 -8.72 -0.54 -11.90
CA LEU A 81 -7.62 -0.76 -12.86
C LEU A 81 -7.86 0.05 -14.14
N ILE A 82 -6.85 0.78 -14.60
CA ILE A 82 -6.83 1.38 -15.95
C ILE A 82 -6.43 0.31 -16.97
N THR A 83 -5.46 -0.53 -16.62
CA THR A 83 -4.99 -1.63 -17.47
C THR A 83 -5.03 -2.94 -16.70
N LEU A 84 -5.71 -3.95 -17.24
CA LEU A 84 -5.64 -5.34 -16.79
C LEU A 84 -4.81 -6.13 -17.81
N ASP A 85 -3.63 -6.62 -17.40
CA ASP A 85 -2.73 -7.43 -18.24
C ASP A 85 -2.89 -8.92 -17.93
N GLU A 86 -4.01 -9.49 -18.35
CA GLU A 86 -4.28 -10.91 -18.16
C GLU A 86 -3.26 -11.81 -18.88
N ALA A 87 -2.92 -11.45 -20.11
CA ALA A 87 -2.01 -12.28 -20.93
C ALA A 87 -0.59 -12.32 -20.34
N GLY A 88 -0.05 -11.15 -19.94
CA GLY A 88 1.27 -11.06 -19.32
C GLY A 88 1.30 -11.70 -17.93
N ALA A 89 0.27 -11.51 -17.12
CA ALA A 89 0.17 -12.13 -15.79
C ALA A 89 0.11 -13.66 -15.88
N LEU A 90 -0.70 -14.23 -16.78
CA LEU A 90 -0.76 -15.68 -17.00
C LEU A 90 0.55 -16.23 -17.59
N ALA A 91 1.22 -15.49 -18.48
CA ALA A 91 2.53 -15.88 -18.99
C ALA A 91 3.59 -15.90 -17.89
N ALA A 92 3.61 -14.90 -16.99
CA ALA A 92 4.49 -14.87 -15.83
C ALA A 92 4.21 -16.04 -14.89
N ALA A 93 2.96 -16.35 -14.61
CA ALA A 93 2.56 -17.49 -13.78
C ALA A 93 3.05 -18.83 -14.36
N ARG A 94 2.90 -19.05 -15.68
CA ARG A 94 3.41 -20.26 -16.33
C ARG A 94 4.94 -20.39 -16.21
N ARG A 95 5.68 -19.28 -16.29
CA ARG A 95 7.15 -19.30 -16.07
C ARG A 95 7.50 -19.75 -14.65
N ILE A 96 6.77 -19.29 -13.64
CA ILE A 96 6.97 -19.72 -12.25
C ILE A 96 6.66 -21.21 -12.07
N ASP A 97 5.55 -21.70 -12.62
CA ASP A 97 5.19 -23.12 -12.56
C ASP A 97 6.22 -24.01 -13.28
N ALA A 98 6.74 -23.57 -14.43
CA ALA A 98 7.79 -24.27 -15.17
C ALA A 98 9.12 -24.27 -14.38
N ALA A 99 9.53 -23.15 -13.80
CA ALA A 99 10.73 -23.05 -12.95
C ALA A 99 10.63 -24.00 -11.74
N ARG A 100 9.49 -24.02 -11.05
CA ARG A 100 9.25 -24.97 -9.97
C ARG A 100 9.33 -26.42 -10.43
N ALA A 101 8.69 -26.77 -11.56
CA ALA A 101 8.68 -28.14 -12.09
C ALA A 101 10.08 -28.63 -12.50
N SER A 102 10.97 -27.72 -12.93
CA SER A 102 12.36 -28.03 -13.24
C SER A 102 13.28 -28.05 -12.01
N GLY A 103 12.77 -27.77 -10.81
CA GLY A 103 13.58 -27.69 -9.59
C GLY A 103 14.41 -26.42 -9.47
N ALA A 104 14.18 -25.41 -10.31
CA ALA A 104 14.86 -24.13 -10.21
C ALA A 104 14.45 -23.37 -8.92
N ALA A 105 15.40 -22.63 -8.34
CA ALA A 105 15.13 -21.82 -7.16
C ALA A 105 14.13 -20.72 -7.47
N LEU A 106 13.06 -20.63 -6.67
CA LEU A 106 12.05 -19.59 -6.79
C LEU A 106 12.37 -18.41 -5.86
N GLY A 107 12.15 -17.20 -6.38
CA GLY A 107 12.32 -15.97 -5.61
C GLY A 107 11.38 -15.87 -4.39
N PRO A 108 11.65 -14.92 -3.48
CA PRO A 108 10.86 -14.77 -2.24
C PRO A 108 9.40 -14.40 -2.48
N LEU A 109 9.07 -13.77 -3.63
CA LEU A 109 7.71 -13.37 -4.00
C LEU A 109 7.09 -14.26 -5.10
N ALA A 110 7.60 -15.46 -5.32
CA ALA A 110 7.18 -16.32 -6.43
C ALA A 110 5.65 -16.52 -6.47
N GLY A 111 5.01 -15.99 -7.50
CA GLY A 111 3.58 -16.08 -7.74
C GLY A 111 2.72 -15.06 -6.98
N LEU A 112 3.30 -14.16 -6.20
CA LEU A 112 2.55 -13.07 -5.58
C LEU A 112 2.04 -12.11 -6.66
N VAL A 113 0.73 -11.93 -6.70
CA VAL A 113 0.08 -11.02 -7.66
C VAL A 113 -0.09 -9.64 -7.06
N ILE A 114 0.43 -8.63 -7.77
CA ILE A 114 0.42 -7.23 -7.36
C ILE A 114 -0.12 -6.32 -8.47
N VAL A 115 -0.46 -5.08 -8.11
CA VAL A 115 -0.70 -3.98 -9.06
C VAL A 115 0.30 -2.86 -8.82
N ALA A 116 0.58 -2.08 -9.87
CA ALA A 116 1.34 -0.85 -9.77
C ALA A 116 0.42 0.34 -10.10
N LYS A 117 0.42 1.38 -9.26
CA LYS A 117 -0.29 2.63 -9.56
C LYS A 117 0.16 3.18 -10.91
N ASP A 118 -0.75 3.73 -11.68
CA ASP A 118 -0.49 4.07 -13.08
C ASP A 118 0.39 5.32 -13.31
N ASN A 119 0.95 5.88 -12.26
CA ASN A 119 2.06 6.84 -12.33
C ASN A 119 3.45 6.21 -12.08
N ILE A 120 3.53 4.91 -11.76
CA ILE A 120 4.78 4.17 -11.60
C ILE A 120 5.15 3.54 -12.94
N ASN A 121 6.35 3.80 -13.44
CA ASN A 121 6.83 3.31 -14.73
C ASN A 121 6.82 1.78 -14.82
N THR A 122 6.32 1.29 -15.94
CA THR A 122 6.39 -0.10 -16.40
C THR A 122 6.81 -0.12 -17.86
N ALA A 123 7.87 -0.85 -18.21
CA ALA A 123 8.36 -0.91 -19.60
C ALA A 123 7.35 -1.59 -20.55
N ASP A 124 6.62 -2.60 -20.04
CA ASP A 124 5.72 -3.41 -20.86
C ASP A 124 4.28 -2.88 -20.93
N LEU A 125 3.85 -2.07 -19.95
CA LEU A 125 2.50 -1.53 -19.86
C LEU A 125 2.52 0.00 -19.95
N PRO A 126 1.43 0.63 -20.42
CA PRO A 126 1.32 2.09 -20.38
C PRO A 126 1.45 2.64 -18.95
N THR A 127 2.02 3.82 -18.83
CA THR A 127 2.07 4.63 -17.61
C THR A 127 1.46 5.98 -17.95
N THR A 128 0.17 6.12 -17.70
CA THR A 128 -0.61 7.25 -18.19
C THR A 128 -0.79 8.37 -17.16
N GLY A 129 -0.48 8.09 -15.88
CA GLY A 129 -0.82 9.02 -14.80
C GLY A 129 -2.32 9.30 -14.71
N GLY A 130 -3.17 8.50 -15.37
CA GLY A 130 -4.61 8.73 -15.47
C GLY A 130 -4.98 10.01 -16.24
N THR A 131 -4.09 10.54 -17.09
CA THR A 131 -4.32 11.79 -17.86
C THR A 131 -4.28 11.54 -19.36
N PRO A 132 -5.13 12.24 -20.15
CA PRO A 132 -5.08 12.15 -21.61
C PRO A 132 -3.72 12.51 -22.20
N ALA A 133 -2.96 13.39 -21.56
CA ALA A 133 -1.63 13.83 -22.03
C ALA A 133 -0.62 12.67 -22.16
N LEU A 134 -0.79 11.60 -21.40
CA LEU A 134 0.08 10.42 -21.39
C LEU A 134 -0.66 9.14 -21.78
N GLN A 135 -1.86 9.22 -22.35
CA GLN A 135 -2.62 8.04 -22.75
C GLN A 135 -1.82 7.18 -23.75
N GLY A 136 -1.65 5.89 -23.42
CA GLY A 136 -0.90 4.94 -24.24
C GLY A 136 0.63 5.05 -24.13
N PHE A 137 1.16 6.01 -23.38
CA PHE A 137 2.60 6.19 -23.20
C PHE A 137 3.22 5.03 -22.44
N LYS A 138 4.27 4.43 -23.02
CA LYS A 138 5.09 3.37 -22.40
C LYS A 138 6.49 3.91 -22.14
N PRO A 139 6.89 4.07 -20.87
CA PRO A 139 8.25 4.48 -20.55
C PRO A 139 9.27 3.38 -20.90
N PRO A 140 10.53 3.74 -21.17
CA PRO A 140 11.55 2.77 -21.61
C PRO A 140 12.04 1.84 -20.50
N ARG A 141 11.71 2.14 -19.23
CA ARG A 141 12.21 1.40 -18.07
C ARG A 141 11.13 1.25 -17.00
N THR A 142 11.11 0.11 -16.33
CA THR A 142 10.34 -0.12 -15.12
C THR A 142 10.99 0.60 -13.94
N ALA A 143 10.18 1.13 -13.02
CA ALA A 143 10.66 1.76 -11.79
C ALA A 143 11.48 0.77 -10.95
N PRO A 144 12.66 1.16 -10.43
CA PRO A 144 13.54 0.28 -9.68
C PRO A 144 12.87 -0.47 -8.53
N SER A 145 12.02 0.19 -7.74
CA SER A 145 11.27 -0.47 -6.66
C SER A 145 10.34 -1.57 -7.18
N LEU A 146 9.64 -1.35 -8.28
CA LEU A 146 8.78 -2.35 -8.91
C LEU A 146 9.60 -3.47 -9.56
N GLN A 147 10.72 -3.13 -10.22
CA GLN A 147 11.58 -4.13 -10.86
C GLN A 147 12.11 -5.15 -9.86
N LYS A 148 12.54 -4.71 -8.66
CA LYS A 148 12.97 -5.62 -7.59
C LYS A 148 11.89 -6.61 -7.17
N LEU A 149 10.62 -6.19 -7.12
CA LEU A 149 9.51 -7.09 -6.83
C LEU A 149 9.30 -8.12 -7.95
N ILE A 150 9.38 -7.68 -9.21
CA ILE A 150 9.28 -8.56 -10.38
C ILE A 150 10.43 -9.58 -10.39
N ASP A 151 11.66 -9.13 -10.15
CA ASP A 151 12.86 -10.00 -10.11
C ASP A 151 12.77 -11.01 -8.95
N ALA A 152 12.09 -10.65 -7.86
CA ALA A 152 11.78 -11.54 -6.75
C ALA A 152 10.65 -12.54 -7.04
N GLY A 153 10.01 -12.48 -8.21
CA GLY A 153 8.96 -13.39 -8.67
C GLY A 153 7.53 -12.88 -8.48
N ALA A 154 7.33 -11.59 -8.16
CA ALA A 154 6.00 -11.01 -8.17
C ALA A 154 5.45 -10.89 -9.61
N ILE A 155 4.13 -11.01 -9.75
CA ILE A 155 3.41 -10.92 -11.00
C ILE A 155 2.59 -9.63 -11.01
N VAL A 156 2.85 -8.74 -11.95
CA VAL A 156 2.07 -7.50 -12.14
C VAL A 156 0.80 -7.87 -12.90
N LEU A 157 -0.37 -7.69 -12.24
CA LEU A 157 -1.67 -7.94 -12.84
C LEU A 157 -2.11 -6.80 -13.78
N GLY A 158 -1.62 -5.59 -13.53
CA GLY A 158 -1.98 -4.43 -14.32
C GLY A 158 -1.63 -3.10 -13.64
N LYS A 159 -2.16 -2.02 -14.22
CA LYS A 159 -1.97 -0.64 -13.76
C LYS A 159 -3.21 -0.18 -13.01
N ALA A 160 -3.01 0.19 -11.75
CA ALA A 160 -4.09 0.65 -10.87
C ALA A 160 -4.46 2.11 -11.17
N ASN A 161 -5.77 2.38 -11.22
CA ASN A 161 -6.32 3.71 -11.40
C ASN A 161 -5.96 4.64 -10.23
N LEU A 162 -6.05 5.94 -10.48
CA LEU A 162 -5.58 6.95 -9.54
C LEU A 162 -6.34 8.28 -9.75
N HIS A 163 -6.20 9.20 -8.81
CA HIS A 163 -6.53 10.60 -9.07
C HIS A 163 -5.58 11.13 -10.17
N GLU A 164 -6.10 11.86 -11.14
CA GLU A 164 -5.35 12.29 -12.32
C GLU A 164 -4.01 12.94 -11.92
N LEU A 165 -2.91 12.48 -12.54
CA LEU A 165 -1.52 12.92 -12.27
C LEU A 165 -1.11 12.87 -10.80
N ALA A 166 -1.84 12.12 -9.96
CA ALA A 166 -1.70 12.06 -8.52
C ALA A 166 -1.99 13.39 -7.77
N PHE A 167 -2.49 14.43 -8.44
CA PHE A 167 -2.82 15.75 -7.88
C PHE A 167 -4.20 15.79 -7.24
N GLY A 168 -4.50 14.89 -6.31
CA GLY A 168 -5.75 14.90 -5.56
C GLY A 168 -5.88 13.70 -4.61
N ILE A 169 -6.96 13.68 -3.85
CA ILE A 169 -7.12 12.75 -2.72
C ILE A 169 -8.40 11.90 -2.79
N THR A 170 -9.20 12.03 -3.83
CA THR A 170 -10.50 11.37 -3.95
C THR A 170 -10.52 10.22 -4.95
N SER A 171 -9.58 10.18 -5.90
CA SER A 171 -9.59 9.31 -7.09
C SER A 171 -10.85 9.47 -7.94
N THR A 172 -11.46 10.69 -7.93
CA THR A 172 -12.54 11.08 -8.84
C THR A 172 -11.91 11.61 -10.13
N ASN A 173 -11.41 10.69 -10.96
CA ASN A 173 -10.74 11.02 -12.22
C ASN A 173 -11.77 11.28 -13.34
N PHE A 174 -11.58 12.34 -14.13
CA PHE A 174 -12.47 12.72 -15.23
C PHE A 174 -11.92 12.36 -16.61
N ALA A 175 -10.70 11.83 -16.72
CA ALA A 175 -10.19 11.35 -18.00
C ALA A 175 -11.08 10.21 -18.54
N PRO A 176 -11.58 10.29 -19.80
CA PRO A 176 -12.58 9.34 -20.32
C PRO A 176 -12.17 7.88 -20.27
N PHE A 177 -10.88 7.58 -20.39
CA PHE A 177 -10.35 6.22 -20.34
C PHE A 177 -10.08 5.71 -18.91
N ALA A 178 -9.93 6.62 -17.93
CA ALA A 178 -9.66 6.31 -16.55
C ALA A 178 -10.95 6.30 -15.71
N GLY A 179 -11.67 7.41 -15.66
CA GLY A 179 -12.90 7.52 -14.86
C GLY A 179 -12.68 7.44 -13.33
N PRO A 180 -13.71 7.69 -12.52
CA PRO A 180 -13.64 7.65 -11.07
C PRO A 180 -13.57 6.23 -10.52
N VAL A 181 -12.86 6.06 -9.39
CA VAL A 181 -12.73 4.78 -8.68
C VAL A 181 -13.77 4.68 -7.57
N GLY A 182 -14.50 3.56 -7.47
CA GLY A 182 -15.43 3.27 -6.39
C GLY A 182 -14.75 2.67 -5.15
N ASN A 183 -15.24 3.02 -3.96
CA ASN A 183 -14.80 2.40 -2.72
C ASN A 183 -15.40 0.98 -2.60
N PRO A 184 -14.62 -0.08 -2.32
CA PRO A 184 -15.15 -1.43 -2.21
C PRO A 184 -16.20 -1.64 -1.11
N TYR A 185 -16.19 -0.83 -0.05
CA TYR A 185 -17.18 -0.90 1.03
C TYR A 185 -18.49 -0.19 0.69
N ASP A 186 -18.45 0.82 -0.18
CA ASP A 186 -19.59 1.52 -0.74
C ASP A 186 -19.19 2.19 -2.05
N PRO A 187 -19.53 1.61 -3.23
CA PRO A 187 -19.10 2.13 -4.54
C PRO A 187 -19.60 3.54 -4.89
N THR A 188 -20.51 4.10 -4.09
CA THR A 188 -20.98 5.49 -4.24
C THR A 188 -20.07 6.51 -3.55
N ARG A 189 -19.05 6.02 -2.81
CA ARG A 189 -18.11 6.84 -2.03
C ARG A 189 -16.71 6.81 -2.63
N ILE A 190 -15.94 7.84 -2.28
CA ILE A 190 -14.53 7.91 -2.65
C ILE A 190 -13.71 6.79 -1.97
N PRO A 191 -12.76 6.16 -2.65
CA PRO A 191 -11.81 5.21 -2.04
C PRO A 191 -10.64 5.92 -1.34
N GLY A 192 -10.60 7.25 -1.37
CA GLY A 192 -9.41 8.03 -1.10
C GLY A 192 -8.48 8.08 -2.31
N GLY A 193 -7.36 8.76 -2.16
CA GLY A 193 -6.40 8.96 -3.24
C GLY A 193 -5.05 9.51 -2.76
N SER A 194 -4.19 9.69 -3.69
CA SER A 194 -4.35 9.47 -5.12
C SER A 194 -4.20 8.01 -5.56
N SER A 195 -3.78 7.06 -4.68
CA SER A 195 -3.64 5.62 -4.99
C SER A 195 -4.95 4.84 -4.74
N GLY A 196 -6.12 5.43 -5.07
CA GLY A 196 -7.43 4.83 -4.78
C GLY A 196 -7.68 3.52 -5.50
N GLY A 197 -7.24 3.38 -6.75
CA GLY A 197 -7.34 2.13 -7.50
C GLY A 197 -6.50 1.01 -6.89
N THR A 198 -5.28 1.31 -6.43
CA THR A 198 -4.43 0.34 -5.73
C THR A 198 -5.12 -0.15 -4.46
N ALA A 199 -5.65 0.78 -3.64
CA ALA A 199 -6.35 0.42 -2.41
C ALA A 199 -7.64 -0.37 -2.69
N ALA A 200 -8.43 0.06 -3.66
CA ALA A 200 -9.65 -0.62 -4.06
C ALA A 200 -9.38 -2.05 -4.58
N ALA A 201 -8.36 -2.24 -5.41
CA ALA A 201 -8.00 -3.56 -5.94
C ALA A 201 -7.58 -4.54 -4.82
N ILE A 202 -6.81 -4.07 -3.83
CA ILE A 202 -6.37 -4.87 -2.68
C ILE A 202 -7.55 -5.20 -1.76
N ALA A 203 -8.35 -4.21 -1.38
CA ALA A 203 -9.52 -4.40 -0.51
C ALA A 203 -10.56 -5.32 -1.15
N ALA A 204 -10.80 -5.17 -2.47
CA ALA A 204 -11.69 -6.02 -3.25
C ALA A 204 -11.14 -7.41 -3.56
N ARG A 205 -9.90 -7.71 -3.13
CA ARG A 205 -9.22 -9.00 -3.35
C ARG A 205 -9.01 -9.35 -4.83
N MET A 206 -8.80 -8.34 -5.66
CA MET A 206 -8.33 -8.53 -7.04
C MET A 206 -6.84 -8.87 -7.07
N VAL A 207 -6.09 -8.44 -6.04
CA VAL A 207 -4.67 -8.72 -5.81
C VAL A 207 -4.38 -8.85 -4.32
N ALA A 208 -3.22 -9.42 -3.98
CA ALA A 208 -2.80 -9.55 -2.60
C ALA A 208 -2.19 -8.26 -2.03
N ALA A 209 -1.43 -7.54 -2.86
CA ALA A 209 -0.71 -6.31 -2.49
C ALA A 209 -0.47 -5.44 -3.73
N GLY A 210 0.15 -4.28 -3.57
CA GLY A 210 0.49 -3.40 -4.67
C GLY A 210 1.40 -2.24 -4.26
N LEU A 211 1.76 -1.42 -5.26
CA LEU A 211 2.50 -0.18 -5.06
C LEU A 211 1.61 1.02 -5.37
N GLY A 212 1.57 1.95 -4.43
CA GLY A 212 1.07 3.31 -4.61
C GLY A 212 2.23 4.32 -4.64
N THR A 213 1.88 5.59 -4.63
CA THR A 213 2.82 6.71 -4.41
C THR A 213 2.27 7.64 -3.36
N ASP A 214 3.13 8.29 -2.59
CA ASP A 214 2.76 9.19 -1.49
C ASP A 214 3.58 10.48 -1.55
N THR A 215 2.89 11.60 -1.69
CA THR A 215 3.44 12.96 -1.65
C THR A 215 2.94 13.70 -0.42
N GLY A 216 1.64 13.56 -0.09
CA GLY A 216 0.98 14.20 1.06
C GLY A 216 0.03 13.27 1.81
N GLY A 217 0.06 11.94 1.52
CA GLY A 217 -0.84 10.96 2.12
C GLY A 217 -1.38 9.93 1.14
N SER A 218 -0.91 9.94 -0.11
CA SER A 218 -1.56 9.22 -1.21
C SER A 218 -1.43 7.68 -1.19
N THR A 219 -0.70 7.07 -0.26
CA THR A 219 -0.84 5.64 0.10
C THR A 219 -1.70 5.47 1.35
N ARG A 220 -1.53 6.34 2.35
CA ARG A 220 -2.10 6.25 3.69
C ARG A 220 -3.60 6.57 3.70
N VAL A 221 -4.00 7.67 3.06
CA VAL A 221 -5.42 8.06 2.97
C VAL A 221 -6.27 6.98 2.30
N PRO A 222 -5.94 6.47 1.08
CA PRO A 222 -6.74 5.42 0.47
C PRO A 222 -6.65 4.09 1.24
N ALA A 223 -5.54 3.80 1.93
CA ALA A 223 -5.45 2.65 2.81
C ALA A 223 -6.47 2.75 3.96
N ALA A 224 -6.56 3.91 4.62
CA ALA A 224 -7.53 4.17 5.69
C ALA A 224 -8.98 4.01 5.22
N LEU A 225 -9.33 4.60 4.05
CA LEU A 225 -10.70 4.59 3.53
C LEU A 225 -11.12 3.27 2.89
N CYS A 226 -10.17 2.40 2.51
CA CYS A 226 -10.43 1.07 1.97
C CYS A 226 -10.12 -0.07 2.95
N GLY A 227 -9.76 0.22 4.21
CA GLY A 227 -9.56 -0.79 5.26
C GLY A 227 -8.37 -1.72 4.98
N ILE A 228 -7.29 -1.20 4.43
CA ILE A 228 -6.01 -1.89 4.18
C ILE A 228 -4.85 -1.17 4.85
N VAL A 229 -3.64 -1.68 4.69
CA VAL A 229 -2.41 -1.08 5.20
C VAL A 229 -1.69 -0.34 4.08
N GLY A 230 -1.18 0.86 4.36
CA GLY A 230 -0.37 1.64 3.43
C GLY A 230 0.82 2.28 4.12
N LEU A 231 2.00 2.11 3.54
CA LEU A 231 3.26 2.69 4.03
C LEU A 231 3.69 3.86 3.14
N ARG A 232 4.04 4.97 3.79
CA ARG A 232 4.92 5.98 3.26
C ARG A 232 6.32 5.74 3.82
N PRO A 233 7.32 5.35 2.99
CA PRO A 233 8.70 5.21 3.45
C PRO A 233 9.37 6.55 3.76
N SER A 234 10.45 6.52 4.55
CA SER A 234 11.31 7.66 4.80
C SER A 234 11.82 8.30 3.52
N VAL A 235 11.75 9.63 3.46
CA VAL A 235 12.31 10.46 2.40
C VAL A 235 13.43 11.36 2.94
N GLY A 236 13.27 11.83 4.17
CA GLY A 236 14.20 12.75 4.83
C GLY A 236 14.44 14.00 3.99
N ASN A 237 15.71 14.37 3.85
CA ASN A 237 16.18 15.42 2.96
C ASN A 237 16.66 14.88 1.59
N GLY A 238 16.31 13.63 1.27
CA GLY A 238 16.77 12.93 0.08
C GLY A 238 18.11 12.22 0.29
N GLY A 239 18.80 11.85 -0.81
CA GLY A 239 20.08 11.13 -0.73
C GLY A 239 19.98 9.84 0.09
N ALA A 240 20.90 9.64 1.04
CA ALA A 240 20.96 8.43 1.86
C ALA A 240 19.81 8.28 2.88
N GLU A 241 19.07 9.35 3.17
CA GLU A 241 17.90 9.29 4.05
C GLU A 241 16.67 8.73 3.34
N ARG A 242 16.67 8.76 2.00
CA ARG A 242 15.57 8.24 1.17
C ARG A 242 15.62 6.71 1.14
N ARG A 243 14.55 6.07 1.60
CA ARG A 243 14.49 4.61 1.66
C ARG A 243 14.34 3.95 0.28
N TYR A 244 13.53 4.53 -0.62
CA TYR A 244 13.32 4.02 -1.98
C TYR A 244 13.86 5.01 -3.01
N HIS A 245 14.55 4.49 -4.02
CA HIS A 245 15.21 5.28 -5.06
C HIS A 245 14.64 4.94 -6.43
N ASP A 246 13.70 5.74 -6.89
CA ASP A 246 13.03 5.62 -8.21
C ASP A 246 13.24 6.88 -9.06
N PRO A 247 14.49 7.28 -9.35
CA PRO A 247 14.77 8.55 -10.00
C PRO A 247 14.18 8.60 -11.40
N LEU A 248 13.33 9.61 -11.67
CA LEU A 248 12.67 9.83 -12.97
C LEU A 248 11.87 8.60 -13.46
N ALA A 249 11.44 7.73 -12.54
CA ALA A 249 10.70 6.52 -12.86
C ALA A 249 9.26 6.50 -12.30
N VAL A 250 8.81 7.67 -11.83
CA VAL A 250 7.45 7.93 -11.37
C VAL A 250 7.04 9.28 -11.94
N VAL A 251 5.81 9.41 -12.47
CA VAL A 251 5.27 10.72 -12.85
C VAL A 251 5.24 11.60 -11.61
N PRO A 252 6.02 12.70 -11.57
CA PRO A 252 6.32 13.40 -10.32
C PRO A 252 5.28 14.44 -9.94
N ILE A 253 5.21 14.69 -8.62
CA ILE A 253 4.69 15.93 -8.04
C ILE A 253 5.86 16.72 -7.47
N SER A 254 6.72 16.09 -6.63
CA SER A 254 7.69 16.81 -5.82
C SER A 254 8.90 15.93 -5.51
N HIS A 255 10.08 16.30 -5.99
CA HIS A 255 11.31 15.53 -5.75
C HIS A 255 11.71 15.49 -4.27
N THR A 256 11.26 16.45 -3.46
CA THR A 256 11.56 16.47 -2.03
C THR A 256 10.57 15.66 -1.19
N ARG A 257 9.40 15.27 -1.75
CA ARG A 257 8.32 14.63 -1.01
C ARG A 257 7.93 13.26 -1.55
N ASP A 258 7.97 13.05 -2.87
CA ASP A 258 7.47 11.85 -3.53
C ASP A 258 8.20 10.59 -3.12
N THR A 259 7.45 9.53 -2.88
CA THR A 259 7.98 8.18 -2.73
C THR A 259 6.99 7.15 -3.25
N VAL A 260 7.49 6.04 -3.79
CA VAL A 260 6.69 4.83 -3.95
C VAL A 260 6.39 4.29 -2.55
N GLY A 261 5.21 3.69 -2.35
CA GLY A 261 4.82 3.13 -1.07
C GLY A 261 4.08 1.80 -1.23
N PRO A 262 4.51 0.75 -0.51
CA PRO A 262 3.81 -0.52 -0.48
C PRO A 262 2.44 -0.42 0.18
N MET A 263 1.47 -1.13 -0.39
CA MET A 263 0.11 -1.27 0.13
C MET A 263 -0.25 -2.76 0.16
N GLY A 264 -0.93 -3.21 1.22
CA GLY A 264 -1.28 -4.61 1.42
C GLY A 264 -2.48 -4.77 2.34
N ARG A 265 -2.99 -6.00 2.46
CA ARG A 265 -4.11 -6.27 3.38
C ARG A 265 -3.67 -6.26 4.84
N THR A 266 -2.39 -6.55 5.09
CA THR A 266 -1.80 -6.64 6.42
C THR A 266 -0.47 -5.91 6.48
N VAL A 267 -0.03 -5.58 7.68
CA VAL A 267 1.32 -5.01 7.89
C VAL A 267 2.40 -5.99 7.43
N ALA A 268 2.15 -7.29 7.56
CA ALA A 268 3.08 -8.32 7.09
C ALA A 268 3.25 -8.31 5.57
N ASP A 269 2.18 -8.07 4.79
CA ASP A 269 2.27 -7.92 3.34
C ASP A 269 3.14 -6.73 2.96
N VAL A 270 2.93 -5.58 3.62
CA VAL A 270 3.70 -4.35 3.39
C VAL A 270 5.16 -4.54 3.78
N ALA A 271 5.42 -5.17 4.94
CA ALA A 271 6.78 -5.46 5.42
C ALA A 271 7.54 -6.43 4.49
N LEU A 272 6.83 -7.37 3.86
CA LEU A 272 7.39 -8.29 2.86
C LEU A 272 7.83 -7.54 1.59
N LEU A 273 6.98 -6.65 1.06
CA LEU A 273 7.35 -5.85 -0.11
C LEU A 273 8.51 -4.90 0.20
N ASP A 274 8.48 -4.22 1.36
CA ASP A 274 9.56 -3.35 1.81
C ASP A 274 10.89 -4.11 1.95
N ALA A 275 10.86 -5.31 2.52
CA ALA A 275 12.05 -6.15 2.65
C ALA A 275 12.70 -6.48 1.30
N VAL A 276 11.89 -6.79 0.29
CA VAL A 276 12.40 -7.09 -1.07
C VAL A 276 12.93 -5.84 -1.76
N ILE A 277 12.22 -4.70 -1.64
CA ILE A 277 12.67 -3.44 -2.26
C ILE A 277 14.00 -2.97 -1.66
N THR A 278 14.18 -3.11 -0.36
CA THR A 278 15.38 -2.59 0.34
C THR A 278 16.48 -3.61 0.54
N GLY A 279 16.16 -4.90 0.52
CA GLY A 279 17.06 -5.98 0.95
C GLY A 279 17.14 -6.13 2.46
N ASP A 280 16.39 -5.35 3.24
CA ASP A 280 16.35 -5.41 4.71
C ASP A 280 15.09 -6.14 5.20
N ALA A 281 15.26 -7.40 5.59
CA ALA A 281 14.19 -8.24 6.13
C ALA A 281 14.10 -8.18 7.67
N SER A 282 14.95 -7.40 8.35
CA SER A 282 14.96 -7.30 9.81
C SER A 282 13.66 -6.70 10.33
N LEU A 283 13.05 -7.34 11.33
CA LEU A 283 11.91 -6.80 12.06
C LEU A 283 12.20 -6.98 13.56
N PRO A 284 12.44 -5.89 14.30
CA PRO A 284 12.72 -5.99 15.73
C PRO A 284 11.48 -6.51 16.46
N ALA A 285 11.68 -7.41 17.43
CA ALA A 285 10.61 -7.82 18.35
C ALA A 285 10.31 -6.66 19.30
N LEU A 286 9.16 -6.07 19.18
CA LEU A 286 8.72 -4.90 19.95
C LEU A 286 7.35 -5.16 20.58
N PRO A 287 7.29 -5.86 21.74
CA PRO A 287 6.02 -6.01 22.45
C PRO A 287 5.38 -4.65 22.75
N LEU A 288 4.08 -4.53 22.57
CA LEU A 288 3.36 -3.26 22.68
C LEU A 288 3.55 -2.60 24.08
N ALA A 289 3.76 -3.41 25.12
CA ALA A 289 4.06 -2.93 26.47
C ALA A 289 5.40 -2.17 26.60
N ARG A 290 6.27 -2.23 25.60
CA ARG A 290 7.52 -1.45 25.54
C ARG A 290 7.43 -0.28 24.57
N VAL A 291 6.27 -0.04 23.97
CA VAL A 291 6.07 1.01 22.94
C VAL A 291 5.44 2.23 23.59
N ARG A 292 6.03 3.39 23.33
CA ARG A 292 5.52 4.72 23.74
C ARG A 292 5.03 5.48 22.52
N LEU A 293 3.74 5.76 22.46
CA LEU A 293 3.08 6.44 21.35
C LEU A 293 2.64 7.84 21.79
N GLY A 294 3.06 8.87 21.05
CA GLY A 294 2.62 10.24 21.25
C GLY A 294 1.29 10.50 20.55
N LEU A 295 0.37 11.17 21.22
CA LEU A 295 -0.92 11.59 20.65
C LEU A 295 -0.87 13.11 20.38
N PRO A 296 -0.57 13.56 19.14
CA PRO A 296 -0.47 14.97 18.80
C PRO A 296 -1.86 15.62 18.79
N ARG A 297 -2.15 16.47 19.77
CA ARG A 297 -3.48 17.07 19.96
C ARG A 297 -4.10 17.69 18.70
N PRO A 298 -3.37 18.43 17.84
CA PRO A 298 -3.97 19.02 16.64
C PRO A 298 -4.56 18.00 15.68
N LEU A 299 -4.00 16.78 15.60
CA LEU A 299 -4.45 15.74 14.69
C LEU A 299 -5.63 14.92 15.24
N TRP A 300 -5.96 15.09 16.53
CA TRP A 300 -7.12 14.50 17.20
C TRP A 300 -8.30 15.48 17.30
N ALA A 301 -8.13 16.72 16.90
CA ALA A 301 -9.16 17.75 16.92
C ALA A 301 -10.06 17.70 15.68
N GLY A 302 -11.34 18.07 15.82
CA GLY A 302 -12.27 18.24 14.68
C GLY A 302 -12.53 16.97 13.88
N LEU A 303 -12.59 15.82 14.54
CA LEU A 303 -12.88 14.54 13.93
C LEU A 303 -14.39 14.37 13.69
N ASP A 304 -14.75 13.62 12.65
CA ASP A 304 -16.10 13.12 12.47
C ASP A 304 -16.51 12.24 13.66
N ALA A 305 -17.73 12.39 14.16
CA ALA A 305 -18.20 11.72 15.37
C ALA A 305 -18.19 10.18 15.24
N SER A 306 -18.54 9.64 14.05
CA SER A 306 -18.53 8.20 13.82
C SER A 306 -17.11 7.64 13.76
N LEU A 307 -16.18 8.38 13.17
CA LEU A 307 -14.75 8.06 13.14
C LEU A 307 -14.16 8.15 14.55
N ALA A 308 -14.45 9.22 15.30
CA ALA A 308 -13.96 9.42 16.66
C ALA A 308 -14.34 8.25 17.59
N THR A 309 -15.54 7.71 17.45
CA THR A 309 -15.98 6.52 18.20
C THR A 309 -15.07 5.33 17.96
N VAL A 310 -14.71 5.06 16.70
CA VAL A 310 -13.85 3.93 16.33
C VAL A 310 -12.42 4.10 16.85
N VAL A 311 -11.82 5.28 16.64
CA VAL A 311 -10.43 5.49 17.04
C VAL A 311 -10.26 5.56 18.56
N ASN A 312 -11.25 6.07 19.31
CA ASN A 312 -11.22 6.04 20.76
C ASN A 312 -11.29 4.60 21.30
N ALA A 313 -12.17 3.77 20.74
CA ALA A 313 -12.24 2.35 21.08
C ALA A 313 -10.91 1.61 20.74
N ALA A 314 -10.25 1.99 19.65
CA ALA A 314 -8.93 1.46 19.31
C ALA A 314 -7.86 1.89 20.34
N LEU A 315 -7.84 3.16 20.79
CA LEU A 315 -6.93 3.60 21.86
C LEU A 315 -7.13 2.79 23.16
N ASP A 316 -8.38 2.51 23.52
CA ASP A 316 -8.66 1.74 24.74
C ASP A 316 -8.14 0.30 24.64
N LYS A 317 -8.27 -0.35 23.47
CA LYS A 317 -7.67 -1.66 23.21
C LYS A 317 -6.14 -1.63 23.30
N LEU A 318 -5.50 -0.60 22.73
CA LEU A 318 -4.05 -0.46 22.78
C LEU A 318 -3.54 -0.21 24.20
N ARG A 319 -4.24 0.61 25.02
CA ARG A 319 -3.94 0.78 26.45
C ARG A 319 -4.08 -0.54 27.21
N ALA A 320 -5.16 -1.26 26.99
CA ALA A 320 -5.39 -2.56 27.62
C ALA A 320 -4.33 -3.61 27.24
N ALA A 321 -3.76 -3.51 26.04
CA ALA A 321 -2.64 -4.33 25.58
C ALA A 321 -1.27 -3.85 26.09
N GLY A 322 -1.23 -2.79 26.91
CA GLY A 322 -0.03 -2.30 27.59
C GLY A 322 0.71 -1.17 26.90
N ALA A 323 0.23 -0.64 25.76
CA ALA A 323 0.86 0.51 25.10
C ALA A 323 0.84 1.75 26.02
N THR A 324 1.95 2.45 26.08
CA THR A 324 2.02 3.76 26.76
C THR A 324 1.59 4.85 25.78
N LEU A 325 0.43 5.47 26.01
CA LEU A 325 -0.09 6.57 25.22
C LEU A 325 0.14 7.89 25.95
N VAL A 326 0.79 8.86 25.29
CA VAL A 326 1.20 10.14 25.88
C VAL A 326 0.67 11.28 25.02
N GLU A 327 -0.15 12.16 25.58
CA GLU A 327 -0.52 13.39 24.88
C GLU A 327 0.71 14.28 24.66
N VAL A 328 0.86 14.81 23.46
CA VAL A 328 1.94 15.74 23.12
C VAL A 328 1.36 17.01 22.51
N ASP A 329 1.94 18.13 22.95
CA ASP A 329 1.59 19.44 22.40
C ASP A 329 2.43 19.70 21.14
N MET A 330 1.76 19.74 19.99
CA MET A 330 2.33 20.11 18.70
C MET A 330 1.50 21.25 18.08
N ALA A 331 1.14 22.27 18.86
CA ALA A 331 0.25 23.35 18.40
C ALA A 331 0.75 24.05 17.13
N GLN A 332 2.07 24.09 16.88
CA GLN A 332 2.65 24.68 15.68
C GLN A 332 2.64 23.76 14.45
N LEU A 333 2.21 22.49 14.59
CA LEU A 333 2.27 21.48 13.52
C LEU A 333 1.52 21.92 12.26
N LEU A 334 0.23 22.20 12.38
CA LEU A 334 -0.60 22.60 11.25
C LEU A 334 -0.25 24.00 10.72
N PRO A 335 -0.03 25.05 11.56
CA PRO A 335 0.43 26.34 11.09
C PRO A 335 1.76 26.32 10.33
N LEU A 336 2.72 25.49 10.73
CA LEU A 336 3.97 25.31 9.97
C LEU A 336 3.72 24.60 8.65
N ASN A 337 2.89 23.56 8.66
CA ASN A 337 2.56 22.81 7.45
C ASN A 337 1.91 23.69 6.37
N GLU A 338 0.98 24.56 6.75
CA GLU A 338 0.31 25.49 5.83
C GLU A 338 1.28 26.42 5.10
N LYS A 339 2.40 26.79 5.74
CA LYS A 339 3.42 27.67 5.16
C LYS A 339 4.31 27.00 4.11
N MET A 340 4.20 25.68 3.91
CA MET A 340 5.09 24.97 2.98
C MET A 340 4.39 23.98 2.08
N SER A 341 3.20 23.48 2.43
CA SER A 341 2.55 22.38 1.71
C SER A 341 2.37 22.66 0.23
N PHE A 342 1.60 23.69 -0.12
CA PHE A 342 1.37 24.06 -1.51
C PHE A 342 2.57 24.74 -2.15
N GLN A 343 3.38 25.49 -1.37
CA GLN A 343 4.59 26.14 -1.84
C GLN A 343 5.58 25.10 -2.43
N ILE A 344 5.66 23.93 -1.85
CA ILE A 344 6.50 22.84 -2.34
C ILE A 344 5.78 22.07 -3.46
N ALA A 345 4.56 21.59 -3.20
CA ALA A 345 3.85 20.67 -4.09
C ALA A 345 3.43 21.30 -5.43
N LEU A 346 3.27 22.62 -5.50
CA LEU A 346 2.85 23.32 -6.72
C LEU A 346 3.99 24.14 -7.38
N HIS A 347 5.18 24.21 -6.75
CA HIS A 347 6.37 24.79 -7.36
C HIS A 347 7.28 23.72 -7.99
N GLU A 348 7.60 22.64 -7.27
CA GLU A 348 8.57 21.63 -7.75
C GLU A 348 8.18 20.97 -9.08
N PRO A 349 6.87 20.76 -9.42
CA PRO A 349 6.46 20.21 -10.72
C PRO A 349 6.90 21.05 -11.92
N VAL A 350 7.17 22.36 -11.73
CA VAL A 350 7.64 23.25 -12.79
C VAL A 350 8.93 22.73 -13.43
N ALA A 351 9.82 22.16 -12.60
CA ALA A 351 11.09 21.57 -13.06
C ALA A 351 10.99 20.03 -13.17
N ASP A 352 10.34 19.37 -12.23
CA ASP A 352 10.34 17.91 -12.10
C ASP A 352 9.57 17.22 -13.24
N LEU A 353 8.40 17.76 -13.62
CA LEU A 353 7.58 17.15 -14.67
C LEU A 353 8.27 17.18 -16.04
N PRO A 354 8.80 18.32 -16.53
CA PRO A 354 9.55 18.34 -17.79
C PRO A 354 10.78 17.43 -17.77
N ALA A 355 11.49 17.34 -16.63
CA ALA A 355 12.63 16.44 -16.48
C ALA A 355 12.24 14.97 -16.64
N TYR A 356 11.13 14.56 -16.01
CA TYR A 356 10.56 13.21 -16.15
C TYR A 356 10.14 12.93 -17.60
N LEU A 357 9.40 13.85 -18.21
CA LEU A 357 8.91 13.72 -19.60
C LEU A 357 10.05 13.55 -20.60
N ALA A 358 11.12 14.35 -20.45
CA ALA A 358 12.31 14.28 -21.28
C ALA A 358 13.07 12.96 -21.09
N ALA A 359 13.31 12.55 -19.83
CA ALA A 359 14.08 11.35 -19.49
C ALA A 359 13.40 10.06 -19.98
N ASN A 360 12.08 10.08 -20.12
CA ASN A 360 11.29 8.92 -20.53
C ASN A 360 10.79 8.98 -21.98
N ASN A 361 11.20 9.99 -22.77
CA ASN A 361 10.75 10.18 -24.16
C ASN A 361 9.21 10.29 -24.27
N ALA A 362 8.55 10.94 -23.31
CA ALA A 362 7.11 11.10 -23.30
C ALA A 362 6.59 11.87 -24.53
N PRO A 363 5.32 11.67 -24.94
CA PRO A 363 4.75 12.35 -26.13
C PRO A 363 4.60 13.86 -25.97
N VAL A 364 4.50 14.35 -24.73
CA VAL A 364 4.48 15.77 -24.35
C VAL A 364 5.76 16.13 -23.61
N LYS A 365 6.17 17.40 -23.60
CA LYS A 365 7.49 17.82 -23.09
C LYS A 365 7.42 18.89 -22.01
N THR A 366 6.30 19.59 -21.89
CA THR A 366 6.17 20.76 -21.03
C THR A 366 4.96 20.68 -20.11
N VAL A 367 5.02 21.42 -18.99
CA VAL A 367 3.85 21.59 -18.10
C VAL A 367 2.64 22.13 -18.86
N ALA A 368 2.85 23.06 -19.81
CA ALA A 368 1.76 23.67 -20.57
C ALA A 368 1.04 22.64 -21.47
N GLU A 369 1.78 21.75 -22.13
CA GLU A 369 1.20 20.69 -22.97
C GLU A 369 0.42 19.66 -22.15
N VAL A 370 0.87 19.33 -20.93
CA VAL A 370 0.12 18.47 -20.00
C VAL A 370 -1.13 19.19 -19.52
N ALA A 371 -0.99 20.44 -19.03
CA ALA A 371 -2.09 21.26 -18.51
C ALA A 371 -3.25 21.42 -19.51
N ALA A 372 -2.92 21.53 -20.81
CA ALA A 372 -3.92 21.67 -21.88
C ALA A 372 -4.81 20.42 -22.06
N GLN A 373 -4.41 19.27 -21.50
CA GLN A 373 -5.09 17.99 -21.67
C GLN A 373 -5.62 17.40 -20.34
N VAL A 374 -5.39 18.09 -19.20
CA VAL A 374 -5.94 17.68 -17.91
C VAL A 374 -7.46 17.70 -17.96
N ALA A 375 -8.10 16.60 -17.55
CA ALA A 375 -9.54 16.44 -17.61
C ALA A 375 -10.26 16.78 -16.30
N SER A 376 -9.61 16.55 -15.14
CA SER A 376 -10.22 16.73 -13.82
C SER A 376 -10.18 18.21 -13.39
N PRO A 377 -11.31 18.81 -12.98
CA PRO A 377 -11.40 20.26 -12.69
C PRO A 377 -10.47 20.73 -11.57
N ASP A 378 -10.32 19.97 -10.52
CA ASP A 378 -9.41 20.26 -9.40
C ASP A 378 -7.93 20.21 -9.84
N VAL A 379 -7.58 19.25 -10.69
CA VAL A 379 -6.24 19.12 -11.28
C VAL A 379 -5.97 20.25 -12.28
N GLN A 380 -6.97 20.70 -13.05
CA GLN A 380 -6.85 21.89 -13.89
C GLN A 380 -6.49 23.13 -13.06
N GLY A 381 -7.12 23.29 -11.89
CA GLY A 381 -6.79 24.37 -10.94
C GLY A 381 -5.33 24.31 -10.47
N ALA A 382 -4.88 23.12 -10.05
CA ALA A 382 -3.50 22.90 -9.64
C ALA A 382 -2.50 23.19 -10.78
N PHE A 383 -2.76 22.69 -11.98
CA PHE A 383 -1.91 22.93 -13.15
C PHE A 383 -1.93 24.39 -13.65
N GLY A 384 -3.01 25.12 -13.38
CA GLY A 384 -3.06 26.57 -13.56
C GLY A 384 -2.03 27.29 -12.68
N ALA A 385 -1.96 26.93 -11.40
CA ALA A 385 -0.98 27.46 -10.45
C ALA A 385 0.47 27.05 -10.81
N ILE A 386 0.70 25.78 -11.17
CA ILE A 386 2.01 25.26 -11.57
C ILE A 386 2.52 25.98 -12.83
N LYS A 387 1.67 26.11 -13.86
CA LYS A 387 2.04 26.81 -15.10
C LYS A 387 2.41 28.27 -14.88
N ALA A 388 1.77 28.92 -13.92
CA ALA A 388 2.05 30.32 -13.54
C ALA A 388 3.20 30.44 -12.55
N ASP A 389 3.75 29.34 -12.06
CA ASP A 389 4.69 29.27 -10.93
C ASP A 389 4.25 30.15 -9.75
N ALA A 390 2.96 30.02 -9.39
CA ALA A 390 2.32 30.90 -8.41
C ALA A 390 2.97 30.87 -7.02
N PHE A 391 3.73 29.84 -6.71
CA PHE A 391 4.39 29.62 -5.43
C PHE A 391 5.91 29.79 -5.47
N GLY A 392 6.50 30.09 -6.63
CA GLY A 392 7.96 30.20 -6.79
C GLY A 392 8.61 31.22 -5.87
N ALA A 393 7.95 32.37 -5.64
CA ALA A 393 8.47 33.40 -4.73
C ALA A 393 8.49 32.95 -3.26
N ALA A 394 7.56 32.09 -2.83
CA ALA A 394 7.45 31.59 -1.45
C ALA A 394 8.26 30.30 -1.18
N TYR A 395 8.61 29.57 -2.24
CA TYR A 395 9.31 28.29 -2.16
C TYR A 395 10.65 28.34 -1.41
N PRO A 396 11.55 29.34 -1.65
CA PRO A 396 12.82 29.41 -0.94
C PRO A 396 12.67 29.50 0.58
N GLU A 397 11.70 30.30 1.07
CA GLU A 397 11.42 30.43 2.51
C GLU A 397 10.80 29.13 3.06
N ALA A 398 9.88 28.50 2.31
CA ALA A 398 9.29 27.21 2.68
C ALA A 398 10.37 26.15 2.93
N MET A 399 11.38 26.08 2.06
CA MET A 399 12.46 25.09 2.14
C MET A 399 13.56 25.46 3.14
N ALA A 400 13.95 26.74 3.22
CA ALA A 400 15.08 27.15 4.05
C ALA A 400 14.69 27.44 5.51
N VAL A 401 13.42 27.79 5.78
CA VAL A 401 12.96 28.19 7.11
C VAL A 401 11.88 27.24 7.65
N HIS A 402 10.77 27.11 6.95
CA HIS A 402 9.60 26.44 7.51
C HIS A 402 9.77 24.92 7.58
N ARG A 403 10.33 24.28 6.55
CA ARG A 403 10.59 22.83 6.55
C ARG A 403 11.57 22.41 7.65
N PRO A 404 12.73 23.06 7.86
CA PRO A 404 13.61 22.78 9.01
C PRO A 404 12.93 22.98 10.36
N GLN A 405 12.06 24.01 10.52
CA GLN A 405 11.29 24.21 11.75
C GLN A 405 10.32 23.06 12.01
N LEU A 406 9.63 22.58 10.96
CA LEU A 406 8.74 21.41 11.08
C LEU A 406 9.53 20.14 11.45
N GLN A 407 10.67 19.91 10.80
CA GLN A 407 11.56 18.79 11.12
C GLN A 407 12.06 18.83 12.55
N ALA A 408 12.45 20.02 13.04
CA ALA A 408 12.87 20.24 14.41
C ALA A 408 11.73 20.02 15.43
N LEU A 409 10.49 20.41 15.09
CA LEU A 409 9.31 20.13 15.90
C LEU A 409 9.09 18.63 16.09
N TYR A 410 9.14 17.83 15.00
CA TYR A 410 9.03 16.39 15.08
C TYR A 410 10.18 15.78 15.90
N ALA A 411 11.43 16.13 15.59
CA ALA A 411 12.60 15.60 16.26
C ALA A 411 12.58 15.88 17.77
N SER A 412 12.25 17.12 18.17
CA SER A 412 12.13 17.49 19.58
C SER A 412 10.99 16.75 20.29
N THR A 413 9.85 16.58 19.63
CA THR A 413 8.71 15.82 20.17
C THR A 413 9.06 14.36 20.43
N PHE A 414 9.70 13.69 19.48
CA PHE A 414 10.17 12.32 19.67
C PHE A 414 11.17 12.21 20.83
N ALA A 415 12.16 13.11 20.87
CA ALA A 415 13.22 13.08 21.89
C ALA A 415 12.69 13.37 23.29
N GLN A 416 11.94 14.45 23.48
CA GLN A 416 11.41 14.88 24.80
C GLN A 416 10.40 13.88 25.35
N GLY A 417 9.51 13.36 24.49
CA GLY A 417 8.52 12.34 24.86
C GLY A 417 9.12 10.94 25.01
N ARG A 418 10.36 10.71 24.56
CA ARG A 418 10.97 9.37 24.40
C ARG A 418 10.02 8.46 23.62
N LEU A 419 9.48 8.97 22.52
CA LEU A 419 8.45 8.31 21.76
C LEU A 419 9.06 7.37 20.71
N ASP A 420 8.42 6.23 20.54
CA ASP A 420 8.73 5.30 19.46
C ASP A 420 8.06 5.71 18.14
N ALA A 421 6.85 6.28 18.25
CA ALA A 421 6.10 6.85 17.14
C ALA A 421 5.05 7.86 17.65
N LEU A 422 4.49 8.66 16.76
CA LEU A 422 3.22 9.36 16.96
C LEU A 422 2.08 8.44 16.51
N LEU A 423 0.89 8.61 17.11
CA LEU A 423 -0.32 7.86 16.76
C LEU A 423 -1.49 8.83 16.62
N PHE A 424 -2.21 8.73 15.50
CA PHE A 424 -3.35 9.62 15.22
C PHE A 424 -4.28 9.00 14.16
N PRO A 425 -5.54 9.48 14.01
CA PRO A 425 -6.41 9.07 12.92
C PRO A 425 -5.79 9.46 11.57
N THR A 426 -5.68 8.53 10.62
CA THR A 426 -5.09 8.83 9.29
C THR A 426 -5.85 9.95 8.59
N THR A 427 -7.17 9.94 8.67
CA THR A 427 -8.05 10.98 8.12
C THR A 427 -9.01 11.48 9.19
N PRO A 428 -9.46 12.75 9.14
CA PRO A 428 -10.47 13.25 10.08
C PRO A 428 -11.89 12.76 9.78
N LEU A 429 -12.12 12.17 8.61
CA LEU A 429 -13.41 11.70 8.12
C LEU A 429 -13.31 10.27 7.59
N PRO A 430 -14.38 9.46 7.67
CA PRO A 430 -14.52 8.25 6.85
C PRO A 430 -14.79 8.63 5.39
N ALA A 431 -14.90 7.62 4.50
CA ALA A 431 -15.17 7.83 3.09
C ALA A 431 -16.48 8.63 2.88
N VAL A 432 -16.40 9.70 2.10
CA VAL A 432 -17.55 10.58 1.78
C VAL A 432 -18.14 10.25 0.41
N PRO A 433 -19.41 10.63 0.14
CA PRO A 433 -20.02 10.44 -1.17
C PRO A 433 -19.18 11.04 -2.31
N MET A 434 -19.13 10.34 -3.44
CA MET A 434 -18.43 10.76 -4.63
C MET A 434 -19.33 11.64 -5.50
N ASP A 435 -18.87 12.83 -5.85
CA ASP A 435 -19.51 13.69 -6.86
C ASP A 435 -18.88 13.46 -8.23
N LYS A 436 -19.55 12.62 -9.03
CA LYS A 436 -19.09 12.30 -10.39
C LYS A 436 -19.34 13.43 -11.41
N ALA A 437 -20.12 14.44 -11.06
CA ALA A 437 -20.45 15.53 -11.97
C ALA A 437 -19.51 16.73 -11.81
N LYS A 438 -19.09 17.03 -10.57
CA LYS A 438 -18.31 18.23 -10.26
C LYS A 438 -16.93 17.95 -9.67
N GLY A 439 -16.59 16.67 -9.43
CA GLY A 439 -15.47 16.31 -8.58
C GLY A 439 -15.83 16.46 -7.09
N SER A 440 -15.26 15.65 -6.25
CA SER A 440 -15.56 15.65 -4.81
C SER A 440 -14.76 16.76 -4.08
N SER A 441 -14.94 18.02 -4.48
CA SER A 441 -14.10 19.15 -4.08
C SER A 441 -14.44 19.72 -2.70
N THR A 442 -15.68 19.53 -2.21
CA THR A 442 -16.13 20.06 -0.91
C THR A 442 -16.69 18.96 -0.01
N VAL A 443 -16.48 19.09 1.29
CA VAL A 443 -16.91 18.16 2.32
C VAL A 443 -17.40 18.90 3.57
N LYS A 444 -18.29 18.26 4.35
CA LYS A 444 -18.72 18.77 5.67
C LYS A 444 -18.30 17.80 6.77
N VAL A 445 -17.67 18.32 7.81
CA VAL A 445 -17.38 17.57 9.03
C VAL A 445 -18.55 17.78 10.00
N ASN A 446 -19.20 16.71 10.45
CA ASN A 446 -20.34 16.77 11.40
C ASN A 446 -21.47 17.75 10.97
N GLY A 447 -21.72 17.89 9.68
CA GLY A 447 -22.72 18.83 9.17
C GLY A 447 -22.38 20.30 9.29
N GLY A 448 -21.11 20.62 9.57
CA GLY A 448 -20.60 22.00 9.65
C GLY A 448 -20.55 22.72 8.31
N ALA A 449 -19.74 23.77 8.24
CA ALA A 449 -19.50 24.52 7.00
C ALA A 449 -18.82 23.66 5.92
N ASP A 450 -18.96 24.05 4.65
CA ASP A 450 -18.23 23.46 3.56
C ASP A 450 -16.73 23.72 3.73
N ALA A 451 -15.93 22.65 3.60
CA ALA A 451 -14.48 22.67 3.67
C ALA A 451 -13.90 22.06 2.39
N ASP A 452 -12.71 22.45 2.02
CA ASP A 452 -11.97 21.83 0.92
C ASP A 452 -11.67 20.36 1.23
N THR A 453 -12.07 19.46 0.34
CA THR A 453 -11.92 18.01 0.53
C THR A 453 -10.45 17.60 0.57
N PHE A 454 -9.62 18.17 -0.33
CA PHE A 454 -8.21 17.82 -0.41
C PHE A 454 -7.48 18.20 0.90
N ALA A 455 -7.58 19.45 1.31
CA ALA A 455 -6.96 19.95 2.54
C ALA A 455 -7.48 19.19 3.78
N THR A 456 -8.77 18.87 3.83
CA THR A 456 -9.37 18.13 4.94
C THR A 456 -8.81 16.71 5.06
N PHE A 457 -8.74 15.95 3.96
CA PHE A 457 -8.29 14.55 4.03
C PHE A 457 -6.77 14.40 4.22
N ILE A 458 -5.95 15.35 3.74
CA ILE A 458 -4.49 15.31 3.96
C ILE A 458 -4.05 15.98 5.26
N ARG A 459 -4.95 16.64 6.00
CA ARG A 459 -4.61 17.41 7.21
C ARG A 459 -3.68 16.67 8.16
N ASN A 460 -3.92 15.38 8.35
CA ASN A 460 -3.17 14.57 9.31
C ASN A 460 -1.92 13.93 8.70
N THR A 461 -1.91 13.64 7.40
CA THR A 461 -0.83 12.92 6.72
C THR A 461 0.24 13.83 6.11
N ASP A 462 -0.15 15.04 5.69
CA ASP A 462 0.72 15.97 4.97
C ASP A 462 1.90 16.52 5.80
N PRO A 463 1.74 16.83 7.11
CA PRO A 463 2.87 17.30 7.93
C PRO A 463 4.03 16.31 7.98
N GLY A 464 3.76 15.01 8.17
CA GLY A 464 4.78 13.97 8.13
C GLY A 464 5.46 13.85 6.77
N SER A 465 4.69 14.05 5.68
CA SER A 465 5.22 14.08 4.32
C SER A 465 6.19 15.25 4.11
N ASN A 466 5.83 16.46 4.56
CA ASN A 466 6.67 17.65 4.48
C ASN A 466 7.94 17.52 5.34
N ALA A 467 7.84 16.88 6.51
CA ALA A 467 9.00 16.58 7.36
C ALA A 467 9.90 15.49 6.75
N GLY A 468 9.40 14.68 5.81
CA GLY A 468 10.13 13.58 5.19
C GLY A 468 10.18 12.30 6.04
N ILE A 469 9.36 12.19 7.08
CA ILE A 469 9.31 11.04 7.98
C ILE A 469 8.47 9.89 7.41
N PRO A 470 8.69 8.63 7.85
CA PRO A 470 7.86 7.50 7.46
C PRO A 470 6.53 7.51 8.20
N GLY A 471 5.47 7.06 7.51
CA GLY A 471 4.12 6.90 8.08
C GLY A 471 3.48 5.59 7.64
N LEU A 472 2.77 4.93 8.55
CA LEU A 472 2.06 3.68 8.31
C LEU A 472 0.62 3.80 8.76
N SER A 473 -0.33 3.72 7.83
CA SER A 473 -1.76 3.63 8.15
C SER A 473 -2.17 2.17 8.30
N VAL A 474 -2.85 1.85 9.40
CA VAL A 474 -3.39 0.52 9.70
C VAL A 474 -4.90 0.61 9.97
N PRO A 475 -5.70 -0.40 9.62
CA PRO A 475 -7.14 -0.41 9.92
C PRO A 475 -7.39 -0.37 11.43
N ALA A 476 -8.28 0.53 11.87
CA ALA A 476 -8.72 0.65 13.26
C ALA A 476 -10.08 0.00 13.55
N GLY A 477 -10.89 -0.20 12.52
CA GLY A 477 -12.24 -0.75 12.61
C GLY A 477 -13.18 -0.18 11.55
N LEU A 478 -14.47 -0.41 11.72
CA LEU A 478 -15.52 0.13 10.87
C LEU A 478 -16.42 1.07 11.68
N THR A 479 -16.90 2.15 11.05
CA THR A 479 -17.99 2.97 11.60
C THR A 479 -19.30 2.16 11.66
N SER A 480 -20.32 2.69 12.33
CA SER A 480 -21.67 2.09 12.34
C SER A 480 -22.29 1.98 10.93
N ALA A 481 -21.83 2.79 9.98
CA ALA A 481 -22.21 2.71 8.57
C ALA A 481 -21.39 1.67 7.78
N GLY A 482 -20.49 0.92 8.42
CA GLY A 482 -19.67 -0.10 7.77
C GLY A 482 -18.48 0.46 6.97
N LEU A 483 -18.11 1.72 7.19
CA LEU A 483 -17.00 2.37 6.49
C LEU A 483 -15.69 2.21 7.28
N PRO A 484 -14.58 1.84 6.62
CA PRO A 484 -13.28 1.70 7.28
C PRO A 484 -12.75 3.01 7.86
N VAL A 485 -12.01 2.87 8.96
CA VAL A 485 -11.27 3.92 9.64
C VAL A 485 -9.82 3.47 9.83
N GLY A 486 -8.86 4.34 9.53
CA GLY A 486 -7.43 4.10 9.70
C GLY A 486 -6.86 4.85 10.91
N LEU A 487 -5.93 4.21 11.60
CA LEU A 487 -4.97 4.84 12.50
C LEU A 487 -3.60 4.89 11.83
N GLU A 488 -2.92 6.00 11.96
CA GLU A 488 -1.58 6.22 11.44
C GLU A 488 -0.56 6.28 12.55
N ILE A 489 0.59 5.67 12.30
CA ILE A 489 1.78 5.86 13.12
C ILE A 489 2.87 6.49 12.26
N ASP A 490 3.45 7.61 12.76
CA ASP A 490 4.59 8.28 12.16
C ASP A 490 5.82 8.10 13.04
N GLY A 491 6.96 7.76 12.44
CA GLY A 491 8.23 7.55 13.15
C GLY A 491 9.32 8.53 12.72
N PRO A 492 10.45 8.60 13.44
CA PRO A 492 11.62 9.36 12.99
C PRO A 492 12.13 8.88 11.62
N VAL A 493 12.82 9.76 10.86
CA VAL A 493 13.47 9.39 9.60
C VAL A 493 14.35 8.15 9.80
N GLY A 494 14.24 7.16 8.91
CA GLY A 494 14.99 5.90 8.97
C GLY A 494 14.44 4.85 9.93
N SER A 495 13.31 5.13 10.63
CA SER A 495 12.70 4.16 11.55
C SER A 495 11.71 3.21 10.89
N ASP A 496 11.67 3.11 9.58
CA ASP A 496 10.66 2.36 8.80
C ASP A 496 10.46 0.92 9.30
N ARG A 497 11.53 0.16 9.56
CA ARG A 497 11.43 -1.22 10.04
C ARG A 497 10.91 -1.31 11.47
N ARG A 498 11.25 -0.33 12.32
CA ARG A 498 10.68 -0.20 13.66
C ARG A 498 9.19 0.14 13.59
N LEU A 499 8.81 1.03 12.67
CA LEU A 499 7.42 1.42 12.45
C LEU A 499 6.58 0.23 11.99
N LEU A 500 7.09 -0.57 11.05
CA LEU A 500 6.45 -1.83 10.62
C LEU A 500 6.31 -2.83 11.78
N ALA A 501 7.32 -2.95 12.64
CA ALA A 501 7.25 -3.81 13.82
C ALA A 501 6.17 -3.35 14.81
N ILE A 502 6.05 -2.04 15.07
CA ILE A 502 4.99 -1.46 15.89
C ILE A 502 3.62 -1.70 15.23
N GLY A 503 3.52 -1.49 13.92
CA GLY A 503 2.29 -1.73 13.15
C GLY A 503 1.80 -3.17 13.26
N LEU A 504 2.69 -4.17 13.21
CA LEU A 504 2.36 -5.58 13.42
C LEU A 504 1.74 -5.83 14.81
N GLU A 505 2.26 -5.21 15.86
CA GLU A 505 1.72 -5.36 17.20
C GLU A 505 0.36 -4.63 17.35
N ILE A 506 0.20 -3.46 16.74
CA ILE A 506 -1.08 -2.75 16.68
C ILE A 506 -2.12 -3.60 15.92
N GLU A 507 -1.76 -4.15 14.76
CA GLU A 507 -2.65 -5.01 13.96
C GLU A 507 -3.10 -6.25 14.73
N LYS A 508 -2.23 -6.90 15.52
CA LYS A 508 -2.60 -8.02 16.38
C LYS A 508 -3.68 -7.67 17.42
N VAL A 509 -3.62 -6.47 17.97
CA VAL A 509 -4.57 -5.99 19.00
C VAL A 509 -5.89 -5.53 18.38
N LEU A 510 -5.84 -4.79 17.27
CA LEU A 510 -7.03 -4.23 16.64
C LEU A 510 -7.76 -5.27 15.77
N GLY A 511 -7.01 -6.22 15.20
CA GLY A 511 -7.51 -7.19 14.23
C GLY A 511 -7.68 -6.61 12.83
N SER A 512 -8.05 -7.45 11.87
CA SER A 512 -8.39 -7.03 10.52
C SER A 512 -9.85 -6.60 10.43
N VAL A 513 -10.15 -5.64 9.56
CA VAL A 513 -11.55 -5.33 9.21
C VAL A 513 -12.14 -6.42 8.30
N PRO A 514 -13.43 -6.72 8.41
CA PRO A 514 -14.12 -7.64 7.51
C PRO A 514 -13.94 -7.23 6.04
N ALA A 515 -13.85 -8.21 5.14
CA ALA A 515 -13.81 -7.92 3.71
C ALA A 515 -15.09 -7.21 3.24
N PRO A 516 -15.00 -6.32 2.22
CA PRO A 516 -16.18 -5.68 1.66
C PRO A 516 -17.14 -6.70 1.05
N ARG A 517 -18.44 -6.42 1.14
CA ARG A 517 -19.52 -7.30 0.63
C ARG A 517 -19.84 -6.96 -0.82
N ILE A 518 -18.96 -7.35 -1.74
CA ILE A 518 -19.07 -7.07 -3.19
C ILE A 518 -18.84 -8.34 -4.03
#